data_f752ec5cbdb907e26042ae0989abfb09
#
_entry.id   f752ec5cbdb907e26042ae0989abfb09
#
_cell.length_a   1.000
_cell.length_b   1.000
_cell.length_c   1.000
_cell.angle_alpha   90.00
_cell.angle_beta   90.00
_cell.angle_gamma   90.00
#
_symmetry.space_group_name_H-M   'P 1'
#
loop_
_entity.id
_entity.type
_entity.pdbx_description
1 polymer ?
#
loop_
_entity_poly.entity_id
_entity_poly.type
_entity_poly.pdbx_seq_one_letter_code
_entity_poly.pdbx_strand_id
1 'polypeptide(L)'
;MFSVSEASVAVITGGSSGIGLNAARALRDRGLNVYELSRRAENAEPGVTHLQADVTDETQVNAAVAEILRREGRIDILINNAGFGISGAIEFTPPQEARRQFDVNFFGMVNMNHAVLPVMRQQGGGRIVNMSSVAAPIAIPFQAYYSASKAAVRTYSLALASEVRPFGIEVCVIMPGDIATGFTAARRKSCGGDDVYNGRIARSVAVMEHDERTGMSAQFAGQFVARRATQKHPKLICTMGRKYALFVFLMRILPTRLSLIHI
;
A
#
# COMPACT_ATOMS: atom_id res chain seq x y z
N MET A 1 -19.00 -16.40 6.23
CA MET A 1 -17.70 -16.38 5.51
C MET A 1 -17.85 -15.38 4.37
N PHE A 2 -17.00 -14.37 4.31
CA PHE A 2 -17.06 -13.35 3.27
C PHE A 2 -16.76 -13.95 1.89
N SER A 3 -17.60 -13.65 0.90
CA SER A 3 -17.42 -14.07 -0.49
C SER A 3 -17.61 -12.88 -1.42
N VAL A 4 -16.72 -12.76 -2.39
CA VAL A 4 -16.81 -11.74 -3.44
C VAL A 4 -17.71 -12.25 -4.55
N SER A 5 -18.67 -11.45 -4.99
CA SER A 5 -19.57 -11.70 -6.11
C SER A 5 -19.40 -10.63 -7.18
N GLU A 6 -19.94 -10.85 -8.35
CA GLU A 6 -20.25 -9.77 -9.29
C GLU A 6 -21.13 -8.75 -8.58
N ALA A 7 -20.90 -7.48 -8.79
CA ALA A 7 -21.50 -6.36 -8.05
C ALA A 7 -20.95 -6.12 -6.62
N SER A 8 -19.93 -6.84 -6.15
CA SER A 8 -19.20 -6.42 -4.93
C SER A 8 -18.53 -5.06 -5.15
N VAL A 9 -18.54 -4.22 -4.11
CA VAL A 9 -18.01 -2.86 -4.15
C VAL A 9 -16.58 -2.86 -3.63
N ALA A 10 -15.64 -2.43 -4.46
CA ALA A 10 -14.23 -2.29 -4.13
C ALA A 10 -13.79 -0.83 -4.11
N VAL A 11 -13.16 -0.42 -3.02
CA VAL A 11 -12.58 0.91 -2.85
C VAL A 11 -11.07 0.79 -2.83
N ILE A 12 -10.37 1.60 -3.63
CA ILE A 12 -8.92 1.62 -3.70
C ILE A 12 -8.38 3.03 -3.58
N THR A 13 -7.43 3.25 -2.67
CA THR A 13 -6.76 4.54 -2.53
C THR A 13 -5.50 4.61 -3.40
N GLY A 14 -5.24 5.77 -4.01
CA GLY A 14 -4.15 5.94 -4.96
C GLY A 14 -4.36 5.14 -6.24
N GLY A 15 -5.62 4.97 -6.67
CA GLY A 15 -6.01 4.17 -7.84
C GLY A 15 -5.78 4.87 -9.18
N SER A 16 -5.29 6.10 -9.19
CA SER A 16 -5.08 6.88 -10.41
C SER A 16 -3.76 6.57 -11.15
N SER A 17 -2.89 5.72 -10.60
CA SER A 17 -1.61 5.35 -11.23
C SER A 17 -1.02 4.05 -10.66
N GLY A 18 0.04 3.56 -11.31
CA GLY A 18 0.87 2.47 -10.81
C GLY A 18 0.13 1.18 -10.47
N ILE A 19 0.43 0.63 -9.29
CA ILE A 19 -0.20 -0.60 -8.78
C ILE A 19 -1.70 -0.41 -8.60
N GLY A 20 -2.10 0.74 -8.01
CA GLY A 20 -3.50 1.04 -7.72
C GLY A 20 -4.37 1.05 -8.96
N LEU A 21 -3.94 1.73 -10.04
CA LEU A 21 -4.67 1.77 -11.29
C LEU A 21 -4.82 0.37 -11.91
N ASN A 22 -3.74 -0.40 -11.93
CA ASN A 22 -3.79 -1.75 -12.48
C ASN A 22 -4.62 -2.72 -11.62
N ALA A 23 -4.67 -2.50 -10.30
CA ALA A 23 -5.55 -3.26 -9.41
C ALA A 23 -7.03 -2.87 -9.64
N ALA A 24 -7.33 -1.58 -9.82
CA ALA A 24 -8.67 -1.10 -10.15
C ALA A 24 -9.18 -1.73 -11.45
N ARG A 25 -8.36 -1.70 -12.52
CA ARG A 25 -8.67 -2.38 -13.79
C ARG A 25 -8.94 -3.87 -13.60
N ALA A 26 -8.06 -4.56 -12.89
CA ALA A 26 -8.19 -5.98 -12.67
C ALA A 26 -9.39 -6.38 -11.80
N LEU A 27 -9.88 -5.50 -10.92
CA LEU A 27 -11.11 -5.71 -10.15
C LEU A 27 -12.35 -5.44 -11.02
N ARG A 28 -12.35 -4.35 -11.80
CA ARG A 28 -13.40 -4.05 -12.78
C ARG A 28 -13.58 -5.20 -13.76
N ASP A 29 -12.48 -5.74 -14.30
CA ASP A 29 -12.51 -6.86 -15.26
C ASP A 29 -13.03 -8.17 -14.64
N ARG A 30 -13.14 -8.22 -13.31
CA ARG A 30 -13.82 -9.29 -12.56
C ARG A 30 -15.28 -8.99 -12.22
N GLY A 31 -15.86 -7.91 -12.77
CA GLY A 31 -17.25 -7.54 -12.58
C GLY A 31 -17.54 -6.76 -11.30
N LEU A 32 -16.53 -6.24 -10.58
CA LEU A 32 -16.78 -5.47 -9.38
C LEU A 32 -17.08 -4.00 -9.71
N ASN A 33 -17.89 -3.36 -8.87
CA ASN A 33 -18.06 -1.91 -8.85
C ASN A 33 -16.85 -1.28 -8.17
N VAL A 34 -15.99 -0.61 -8.94
CA VAL A 34 -14.70 -0.11 -8.44
C VAL A 34 -14.72 1.40 -8.28
N TYR A 35 -14.39 1.85 -7.07
CA TYR A 35 -14.18 3.24 -6.72
C TYR A 35 -12.69 3.47 -6.45
N GLU A 36 -12.10 4.45 -7.12
CA GLU A 36 -10.75 4.89 -6.82
C GLU A 36 -10.75 6.26 -6.16
N LEU A 37 -9.95 6.41 -5.11
CA LEU A 37 -9.76 7.64 -4.37
C LEU A 37 -8.36 8.17 -4.60
N SER A 38 -8.24 9.38 -5.13
CA SER A 38 -6.97 10.07 -5.29
C SER A 38 -7.17 11.59 -5.23
N ARG A 39 -6.06 12.32 -5.11
CA ARG A 39 -6.05 13.79 -5.03
C ARG A 39 -6.26 14.47 -6.39
N ARG A 40 -6.25 13.73 -7.48
CA ARG A 40 -6.52 14.30 -8.81
C ARG A 40 -7.94 14.84 -8.86
N ALA A 41 -8.15 15.90 -9.61
CA ALA A 41 -9.50 16.42 -9.83
C ALA A 41 -10.32 15.50 -10.72
N GLU A 42 -9.66 14.83 -11.67
CA GLU A 42 -10.29 13.91 -12.62
C GLU A 42 -9.43 12.66 -12.82
N ASN A 43 -10.09 11.56 -13.08
CA ASN A 43 -9.48 10.32 -13.53
C ASN A 43 -10.43 9.62 -14.51
N ALA A 44 -10.03 9.54 -15.76
CA ALA A 44 -10.85 9.02 -16.86
C ALA A 44 -10.62 7.52 -17.12
N GLU A 45 -10.40 6.69 -16.08
CA GLU A 45 -10.29 5.25 -16.29
C GLU A 45 -11.68 4.63 -16.54
N PRO A 46 -11.96 4.10 -17.74
CA PRO A 46 -13.28 3.55 -18.07
C PRO A 46 -13.71 2.45 -17.09
N GLY A 47 -14.94 2.53 -16.62
CA GLY A 47 -15.54 1.54 -15.69
C GLY A 47 -14.96 1.57 -14.27
N VAL A 48 -14.23 2.62 -13.90
CA VAL A 48 -13.78 2.90 -12.54
C VAL A 48 -14.32 4.27 -12.13
N THR A 49 -15.06 4.33 -11.04
CA THR A 49 -15.61 5.59 -10.53
C THR A 49 -14.53 6.32 -9.73
N HIS A 50 -14.21 7.52 -10.15
CA HIS A 50 -13.27 8.40 -9.43
C HIS A 50 -13.99 9.23 -8.36
N LEU A 51 -13.39 9.32 -7.18
CA LEU A 51 -13.75 10.28 -6.14
C LEU A 51 -12.48 11.01 -5.69
N GLN A 52 -12.52 12.34 -5.77
CA GLN A 52 -11.39 13.14 -5.30
C GLN A 52 -11.33 13.12 -3.78
N ALA A 53 -10.22 12.61 -3.23
CA ALA A 53 -9.96 12.64 -1.78
C ALA A 53 -8.46 12.59 -1.48
N ASP A 54 -8.03 13.36 -0.49
CA ASP A 54 -6.74 13.16 0.18
C ASP A 54 -6.96 12.26 1.39
N VAL A 55 -6.28 11.12 1.43
CA VAL A 55 -6.39 10.16 2.53
C VAL A 55 -5.92 10.71 3.87
N THR A 56 -5.15 11.81 3.86
CA THR A 56 -4.70 12.49 5.09
C THR A 56 -5.75 13.41 5.69
N ASP A 57 -6.84 13.66 4.96
CA ASP A 57 -7.96 14.50 5.39
C ASP A 57 -9.16 13.61 5.74
N GLU A 58 -9.44 13.46 7.02
CA GLU A 58 -10.57 12.66 7.52
C GLU A 58 -11.93 13.12 6.96
N THR A 59 -12.10 14.42 6.75
CA THR A 59 -13.37 14.97 6.23
C THR A 59 -13.60 14.52 4.80
N GLN A 60 -12.57 14.58 3.96
CA GLN A 60 -12.66 14.11 2.58
C GLN A 60 -12.83 12.60 2.49
N VAL A 61 -12.14 11.84 3.35
CA VAL A 61 -12.30 10.38 3.44
C VAL A 61 -13.73 10.02 3.81
N ASN A 62 -14.29 10.63 4.85
CA ASN A 62 -15.65 10.36 5.30
C ASN A 62 -16.69 10.77 4.25
N ALA A 63 -16.49 11.87 3.55
CA ALA A 63 -17.38 12.30 2.47
C ALA A 63 -17.35 11.30 1.29
N ALA A 64 -16.18 10.82 0.90
CA ALA A 64 -16.05 9.82 -0.15
C ALA A 64 -16.70 8.49 0.23
N VAL A 65 -16.50 8.01 1.45
CA VAL A 65 -17.13 6.78 1.96
C VAL A 65 -18.66 6.94 2.01
N ALA A 66 -19.16 8.08 2.50
CA ALA A 66 -20.60 8.37 2.52
C ALA A 66 -21.22 8.39 1.12
N GLU A 67 -20.53 8.95 0.13
CA GLU A 67 -21.00 8.97 -1.26
C GLU A 67 -21.05 7.56 -1.86
N ILE A 68 -20.05 6.71 -1.58
CA ILE A 68 -20.07 5.30 -2.00
C ILE A 68 -21.27 4.58 -1.38
N LEU A 69 -21.49 4.75 -0.08
CA LEU A 69 -22.62 4.14 0.62
C LEU A 69 -23.97 4.64 0.12
N ARG A 70 -24.09 5.91 -0.25
CA ARG A 70 -25.30 6.47 -0.84
C ARG A 70 -25.63 5.81 -2.20
N ARG A 71 -24.61 5.46 -2.98
CA ARG A 71 -24.77 4.83 -4.30
C ARG A 71 -25.00 3.34 -4.23
N GLU A 72 -24.21 2.66 -3.41
CA GLU A 72 -24.06 1.21 -3.43
C GLU A 72 -24.66 0.51 -2.20
N GLY A 73 -24.82 1.24 -1.09
CA GLY A 73 -25.30 0.69 0.18
C GLY A 73 -24.28 -0.21 0.91
N ARG A 74 -23.10 -0.44 0.33
CA ARG A 74 -22.10 -1.39 0.84
C ARG A 74 -20.68 -1.05 0.42
N ILE A 75 -19.70 -1.60 1.15
CA ILE A 75 -18.29 -1.65 0.77
C ILE A 75 -17.75 -3.04 1.13
N ASP A 76 -17.37 -3.82 0.14
CA ASP A 76 -16.92 -5.21 0.33
C ASP A 76 -15.41 -5.34 0.45
N ILE A 77 -14.69 -4.53 -0.30
CA ILE A 77 -13.23 -4.57 -0.37
C ILE A 77 -12.69 -3.15 -0.19
N LEU A 78 -11.74 -2.99 0.72
CA LEU A 78 -10.92 -1.78 0.83
C LEU A 78 -9.47 -2.14 0.52
N ILE A 79 -8.85 -1.42 -0.43
CA ILE A 79 -7.43 -1.54 -0.74
C ILE A 79 -6.73 -0.22 -0.40
N ASN A 80 -6.01 -0.21 0.70
CA ASN A 80 -5.17 0.89 1.13
C ASN A 80 -3.83 0.84 0.39
N ASN A 81 -3.78 1.51 -0.78
CA ASN A 81 -2.62 1.51 -1.65
C ASN A 81 -1.92 2.88 -1.72
N ALA A 82 -2.59 3.97 -1.39
CA ALA A 82 -1.98 5.30 -1.41
C ALA A 82 -0.66 5.34 -0.60
N GLY A 83 0.36 5.94 -1.19
CA GLY A 83 1.67 6.04 -0.56
C GLY A 83 2.73 6.62 -1.48
N PHE A 84 3.81 7.10 -0.89
CA PHE A 84 5.00 7.56 -1.61
C PHE A 84 6.27 7.23 -0.84
N GLY A 85 7.42 7.43 -1.45
CA GLY A 85 8.73 7.18 -0.84
C GLY A 85 9.54 8.45 -0.64
N ILE A 86 10.35 8.46 0.42
CA ILE A 86 11.42 9.42 0.66
C ILE A 86 12.73 8.64 0.70
N SER A 87 13.78 9.19 0.12
CA SER A 87 15.15 8.69 0.24
C SER A 87 16.10 9.80 0.66
N GLY A 88 17.07 9.47 1.48
CA GLY A 88 18.09 10.36 2.00
C GLY A 88 18.65 9.88 3.34
N ALA A 89 19.75 10.47 3.79
CA ALA A 89 20.28 10.18 5.12
C ALA A 89 19.32 10.69 6.20
N ILE A 90 19.22 9.95 7.29
CA ILE A 90 18.28 10.26 8.40
C ILE A 90 18.53 11.66 8.94
N GLU A 91 19.79 12.01 9.20
CA GLU A 91 20.16 13.31 9.77
C GLU A 91 19.96 14.50 8.84
N PHE A 92 19.95 14.27 7.51
CA PHE A 92 19.74 15.32 6.50
C PHE A 92 18.32 15.34 5.94
N THR A 93 17.44 14.47 6.42
CA THR A 93 16.02 14.48 6.04
C THR A 93 15.21 15.27 7.06
N PRO A 94 14.57 16.38 6.67
CA PRO A 94 13.78 17.18 7.61
C PRO A 94 12.69 16.35 8.29
N PRO A 95 12.49 16.48 9.62
CA PRO A 95 11.44 15.75 10.34
C PRO A 95 10.03 15.95 9.78
N GLN A 96 9.75 17.09 9.14
CA GLN A 96 8.48 17.38 8.49
C GLN A 96 8.23 16.46 7.29
N GLU A 97 9.26 16.12 6.51
CA GLU A 97 9.14 15.17 5.41
C GLU A 97 8.86 13.75 5.92
N ALA A 98 9.50 13.37 7.03
CA ALA A 98 9.23 12.09 7.69
C ALA A 98 7.77 12.01 8.17
N ARG A 99 7.27 13.05 8.85
CA ARG A 99 5.88 13.14 9.28
C ARG A 99 4.93 13.00 8.10
N ARG A 100 5.13 13.78 7.03
CA ARG A 100 4.32 13.72 5.83
C ARG A 100 4.29 12.32 5.20
N GLN A 101 5.39 11.59 5.23
CA GLN A 101 5.41 10.21 4.76
C GLN A 101 4.53 9.31 5.62
N PHE A 102 4.58 9.46 6.94
CA PHE A 102 3.71 8.73 7.85
C PHE A 102 2.24 9.15 7.69
N ASP A 103 1.96 10.44 7.51
CA ASP A 103 0.58 10.93 7.31
C ASP A 103 -0.06 10.23 6.11
N VAL A 104 0.63 10.12 4.98
CA VAL A 104 0.08 9.45 3.80
C VAL A 104 0.12 7.93 3.92
N ASN A 105 1.31 7.35 4.23
CA ASN A 105 1.52 5.90 4.13
C ASN A 105 0.85 5.11 5.26
N PHE A 106 0.69 5.73 6.43
CA PHE A 106 0.16 5.07 7.63
C PHE A 106 -1.15 5.70 8.08
N PHE A 107 -1.18 6.99 8.42
CA PHE A 107 -2.40 7.62 8.91
C PHE A 107 -3.50 7.71 7.86
N GLY A 108 -3.17 7.89 6.58
CA GLY A 108 -4.14 7.80 5.50
C GLY A 108 -4.83 6.42 5.42
N MET A 109 -4.07 5.33 5.65
CA MET A 109 -4.65 4.00 5.80
C MET A 109 -5.53 3.90 7.06
N VAL A 110 -5.10 4.48 8.18
CA VAL A 110 -5.87 4.50 9.43
C VAL A 110 -7.21 5.21 9.23
N ASN A 111 -7.21 6.39 8.59
CA ASN A 111 -8.42 7.15 8.29
C ASN A 111 -9.40 6.33 7.44
N MET A 112 -8.93 5.70 6.38
CA MET A 112 -9.76 4.82 5.54
C MET A 112 -10.34 3.64 6.32
N ASN A 113 -9.52 2.98 7.14
CA ASN A 113 -9.98 1.88 7.99
C ASN A 113 -11.03 2.36 8.98
N HIS A 114 -10.83 3.52 9.60
CA HIS A 114 -11.75 4.10 10.57
C HIS A 114 -13.13 4.38 9.95
N ALA A 115 -13.14 4.90 8.72
CA ALA A 115 -14.38 5.18 7.99
C ALA A 115 -15.10 3.90 7.51
N VAL A 116 -14.35 2.85 7.10
CA VAL A 116 -14.94 1.67 6.45
C VAL A 116 -15.26 0.53 7.43
N LEU A 117 -14.51 0.39 8.52
CA LEU A 117 -14.71 -0.70 9.50
C LEU A 117 -16.14 -0.76 10.08
N PRO A 118 -16.79 0.35 10.47
CA PRO A 118 -18.17 0.30 10.96
C PRO A 118 -19.14 -0.27 9.91
N VAL A 119 -18.93 0.09 8.64
CA VAL A 119 -19.71 -0.39 7.50
C VAL A 119 -19.57 -1.91 7.35
N MET A 120 -18.34 -2.40 7.24
CA MET A 120 -18.05 -3.83 7.09
C MET A 120 -18.56 -4.65 8.28
N ARG A 121 -18.45 -4.10 9.50
CA ARG A 121 -18.98 -4.75 10.71
C ARG A 121 -20.49 -4.87 10.67
N GLN A 122 -21.21 -3.83 10.26
CA GLN A 122 -22.68 -3.87 10.12
C GLN A 122 -23.13 -4.82 9.02
N GLN A 123 -22.35 -4.94 7.94
CA GLN A 123 -22.60 -5.90 6.86
C GLN A 123 -22.33 -7.36 7.26
N GLY A 124 -21.64 -7.59 8.38
CA GLY A 124 -21.22 -8.92 8.83
C GLY A 124 -20.02 -9.48 8.05
N GLY A 125 -19.23 -8.64 7.38
CA GLY A 125 -18.03 -9.08 6.68
C GLY A 125 -17.46 -8.03 5.72
N GLY A 126 -16.27 -8.32 5.25
CA GLY A 126 -15.55 -7.47 4.30
C GLY A 126 -14.10 -7.89 4.18
N ARG A 127 -13.37 -7.24 3.31
CA ARG A 127 -11.93 -7.48 3.15
C ARG A 127 -11.13 -6.19 3.08
N ILE A 128 -10.09 -6.11 3.88
CA ILE A 128 -9.13 -5.01 3.89
C ILE A 128 -7.79 -5.52 3.38
N VAL A 129 -7.25 -4.87 2.36
CA VAL A 129 -5.92 -5.12 1.80
C VAL A 129 -5.04 -3.92 2.06
N ASN A 130 -4.02 -4.08 2.88
CA ASN A 130 -3.07 -3.01 3.21
C ASN A 130 -1.74 -3.22 2.49
N MET A 131 -1.33 -2.21 1.70
CA MET A 131 -0.08 -2.26 0.95
C MET A 131 1.10 -1.85 1.84
N SER A 132 1.81 -2.87 2.33
CA SER A 132 3.11 -2.71 2.99
C SER A 132 4.25 -2.72 1.95
N SER A 133 5.39 -3.31 2.26
CA SER A 133 6.55 -3.49 1.37
C SER A 133 7.46 -4.57 1.93
N VAL A 134 8.33 -5.15 1.11
CA VAL A 134 9.47 -5.94 1.59
C VAL A 134 10.44 -5.10 2.43
N ALA A 135 10.42 -3.78 2.28
CA ALA A 135 11.12 -2.84 3.14
C ALA A 135 10.61 -2.79 4.59
N ALA A 136 9.45 -3.41 4.89
CA ALA A 136 8.91 -3.45 6.26
C ALA A 136 9.72 -4.36 7.21
N PRO A 137 10.05 -5.60 6.84
CA PRO A 137 10.94 -6.44 7.62
C PRO A 137 12.43 -6.17 7.37
N ILE A 138 12.77 -5.42 6.31
CA ILE A 138 14.15 -5.16 5.88
C ILE A 138 14.42 -3.68 6.01
N ALA A 139 15.32 -3.29 6.92
CA ALA A 139 15.73 -1.89 7.09
C ALA A 139 16.68 -1.50 5.94
N ILE A 140 16.19 -0.71 4.98
CA ILE A 140 16.98 -0.26 3.83
C ILE A 140 17.68 1.06 4.17
N PRO A 141 19.02 1.14 4.10
CA PRO A 141 19.76 2.38 4.28
C PRO A 141 19.25 3.47 3.33
N PHE A 142 19.23 4.71 3.80
CA PHE A 142 18.71 5.87 3.07
C PHE A 142 17.23 5.80 2.65
N GLN A 143 16.50 4.83 3.20
CA GLN A 143 15.03 4.70 3.13
C GLN A 143 14.39 4.46 4.51
N ALA A 144 15.02 4.87 5.58
CA ALA A 144 14.61 4.56 6.95
C ALA A 144 13.14 4.91 7.24
N TYR A 145 12.70 6.12 6.86
CA TYR A 145 11.34 6.56 7.10
C TYR A 145 10.30 5.79 6.28
N TYR A 146 10.64 5.43 5.04
CA TYR A 146 9.79 4.57 4.23
C TYR A 146 9.66 3.18 4.87
N SER A 147 10.78 2.53 5.19
CA SER A 147 10.80 1.22 5.86
C SER A 147 10.01 1.25 7.15
N ALA A 148 10.22 2.26 8.00
CA ALA A 148 9.49 2.43 9.25
C ALA A 148 7.97 2.59 9.04
N SER A 149 7.54 3.41 8.06
CA SER A 149 6.12 3.56 7.74
C SER A 149 5.48 2.26 7.27
N LYS A 150 6.19 1.47 6.44
CA LYS A 150 5.70 0.18 5.94
C LYS A 150 5.73 -0.92 7.01
N ALA A 151 6.66 -0.85 7.96
CA ALA A 151 6.67 -1.69 9.16
C ALA A 151 5.46 -1.37 10.07
N ALA A 152 5.14 -0.09 10.27
CA ALA A 152 3.96 0.34 11.00
C ALA A 152 2.68 -0.20 10.35
N VAL A 153 2.51 -0.06 9.03
CA VAL A 153 1.39 -0.64 8.26
C VAL A 153 1.27 -2.14 8.51
N ARG A 154 2.40 -2.87 8.43
CA ARG A 154 2.40 -4.32 8.62
C ARG A 154 1.96 -4.69 10.03
N THR A 155 2.55 -4.08 11.06
CA THR A 155 2.26 -4.41 12.46
C THR A 155 0.82 -4.05 12.83
N TYR A 156 0.35 -2.86 12.45
CA TYR A 156 -1.04 -2.44 12.60
C TYR A 156 -2.02 -3.45 11.98
N SER A 157 -1.73 -3.88 10.76
CA SER A 157 -2.60 -4.82 10.03
C SER A 157 -2.70 -6.18 10.69
N LEU A 158 -1.63 -6.65 11.35
CA LEU A 158 -1.65 -7.92 12.09
C LEU A 158 -2.54 -7.83 13.33
N ALA A 159 -2.48 -6.72 14.07
CA ALA A 159 -3.36 -6.46 15.20
C ALA A 159 -4.82 -6.34 14.73
N LEU A 160 -5.07 -5.51 13.71
CA LEU A 160 -6.39 -5.33 13.13
C LEU A 160 -7.03 -6.66 12.71
N ALA A 161 -6.27 -7.55 12.06
CA ALA A 161 -6.79 -8.85 11.62
C ALA A 161 -7.35 -9.70 12.78
N SER A 162 -6.74 -9.61 13.97
CA SER A 162 -7.22 -10.30 15.16
C SER A 162 -8.48 -9.65 15.72
N GLU A 163 -8.50 -8.32 15.78
CA GLU A 163 -9.61 -7.54 16.33
C GLU A 163 -10.89 -7.66 15.51
N VAL A 164 -10.80 -7.68 14.17
CA VAL A 164 -11.98 -7.65 13.28
C VAL A 164 -12.47 -9.03 12.85
N ARG A 165 -11.70 -10.09 13.15
CA ARG A 165 -12.06 -11.47 12.80
C ARG A 165 -13.45 -11.90 13.31
N PRO A 166 -13.88 -11.54 14.54
CA PRO A 166 -15.21 -11.89 15.03
C PRO A 166 -16.36 -11.30 14.20
N PHE A 167 -16.08 -10.23 13.44
CA PHE A 167 -17.07 -9.57 12.57
C PHE A 167 -17.07 -10.07 11.13
N GLY A 168 -16.34 -11.17 10.82
CA GLY A 168 -16.24 -11.69 9.47
C GLY A 168 -15.39 -10.83 8.52
N ILE A 169 -14.61 -9.88 9.05
CA ILE A 169 -13.74 -9.02 8.25
C ILE A 169 -12.36 -9.67 8.16
N GLU A 170 -11.88 -9.82 6.94
CA GLU A 170 -10.57 -10.41 6.64
C GLU A 170 -9.55 -9.34 6.27
N VAL A 171 -8.34 -9.44 6.82
CA VAL A 171 -7.24 -8.51 6.52
C VAL A 171 -6.13 -9.26 5.78
N CYS A 172 -5.60 -8.63 4.74
CA CYS A 172 -4.47 -9.12 3.96
C CYS A 172 -3.41 -8.02 3.84
N VAL A 173 -2.18 -8.33 4.21
CA VAL A 173 -1.02 -7.45 4.02
C VAL A 173 -0.28 -7.90 2.79
N ILE A 174 -0.14 -7.04 1.80
CA ILE A 174 0.70 -7.30 0.62
C ILE A 174 2.03 -6.57 0.79
N MET A 175 3.11 -7.29 0.61
CA MET A 175 4.47 -6.77 0.63
C MET A 175 5.07 -6.87 -0.78
N PRO A 176 4.93 -5.84 -1.62
CA PRO A 176 5.61 -5.79 -2.91
C PRO A 176 7.13 -5.71 -2.73
N GLY A 177 7.88 -6.36 -3.65
CA GLY A 177 9.25 -6.00 -3.94
C GLY A 177 9.31 -4.85 -4.96
N ASP A 178 10.33 -4.82 -5.80
CA ASP A 178 10.53 -3.77 -6.79
C ASP A 178 9.51 -3.89 -7.93
N ILE A 179 8.82 -2.78 -8.20
CA ILE A 179 7.77 -2.68 -9.22
C ILE A 179 8.04 -1.48 -10.13
N ALA A 180 8.07 -1.72 -11.42
CA ALA A 180 8.24 -0.66 -12.43
C ALA A 180 6.96 0.19 -12.52
N THR A 181 6.98 1.35 -11.85
CA THR A 181 5.86 2.30 -11.81
C THR A 181 6.37 3.75 -11.75
N GLY A 182 5.46 4.71 -11.81
CA GLY A 182 5.78 6.11 -11.54
C GLY A 182 6.21 6.43 -10.10
N PHE A 183 6.17 5.45 -9.18
CA PHE A 183 6.59 5.61 -7.79
C PHE A 183 8.05 6.06 -7.67
N THR A 184 8.93 5.50 -8.50
CA THR A 184 10.35 5.87 -8.55
C THR A 184 10.56 7.35 -8.90
N ALA A 185 9.84 7.82 -9.93
CA ALA A 185 9.89 9.23 -10.33
C ALA A 185 9.24 10.18 -9.31
N ALA A 186 8.22 9.71 -8.60
CA ALA A 186 7.52 10.47 -7.56
C ALA A 186 8.25 10.49 -6.21
N ARG A 187 9.32 9.69 -6.04
CA ARG A 187 10.12 9.65 -4.81
C ARG A 187 10.73 11.02 -4.54
N ARG A 188 10.58 11.48 -3.30
CA ARG A 188 11.30 12.66 -2.81
C ARG A 188 12.72 12.26 -2.42
N LYS A 189 13.69 12.92 -3.02
CA LYS A 189 15.10 12.66 -2.80
C LYS A 189 15.71 13.81 -2.01
N SER A 190 16.29 13.51 -0.86
CA SER A 190 17.18 14.42 -0.16
C SER A 190 18.61 14.04 -0.50
N CYS A 191 19.29 14.92 -1.22
CA CYS A 191 20.71 14.76 -1.54
C CYS A 191 21.63 15.47 -0.52
N GLY A 192 21.06 16.05 0.53
CA GLY A 192 21.84 16.68 1.60
C GLY A 192 22.80 15.70 2.24
N GLY A 193 24.07 16.12 2.44
CA GLY A 193 25.09 15.34 3.11
C GLY A 193 25.73 14.22 2.27
N ASP A 194 25.51 14.16 0.97
CA ASP A 194 26.11 13.08 0.15
C ASP A 194 27.64 13.18 0.10
N ASP A 195 28.19 14.38 0.21
CA ASP A 195 29.62 14.66 0.41
C ASP A 195 30.14 14.07 1.74
N VAL A 196 29.40 14.28 2.84
CA VAL A 196 29.71 13.71 4.17
C VAL A 196 29.66 12.18 4.14
N TYR A 197 28.75 11.60 3.38
CA TYR A 197 28.59 10.13 3.20
C TYR A 197 29.43 9.57 2.05
N ASN A 198 30.39 10.33 1.51
CA ASN A 198 31.28 9.89 0.41
C ASN A 198 30.51 9.33 -0.80
N GLY A 199 29.43 9.98 -1.21
CA GLY A 199 28.61 9.58 -2.35
C GLY A 199 27.75 8.31 -2.12
N ARG A 200 27.64 7.82 -0.89
CA ARG A 200 26.88 6.60 -0.58
C ARG A 200 25.37 6.79 -0.77
N ILE A 201 24.85 7.99 -0.49
CA ILE A 201 23.42 8.29 -0.66
C ILE A 201 23.04 8.18 -2.13
N ALA A 202 23.77 8.89 -3.00
CA ALA A 202 23.49 8.86 -4.44
C ALA A 202 23.63 7.46 -5.02
N ARG A 203 24.66 6.70 -4.65
CA ARG A 203 24.83 5.31 -5.10
C ARG A 203 23.69 4.40 -4.67
N SER A 204 23.28 4.47 -3.40
CA SER A 204 22.18 3.66 -2.88
C SER A 204 20.86 3.99 -3.57
N VAL A 205 20.57 5.28 -3.77
CA VAL A 205 19.35 5.72 -4.48
C VAL A 205 19.37 5.24 -5.94
N ALA A 206 20.51 5.32 -6.62
CA ALA A 206 20.66 4.86 -8.00
C ALA A 206 20.39 3.35 -8.13
N VAL A 207 20.90 2.53 -7.21
CA VAL A 207 20.64 1.08 -7.17
C VAL A 207 19.14 0.81 -6.98
N MET A 208 18.52 1.45 -5.99
CA MET A 208 17.08 1.30 -5.74
C MET A 208 16.24 1.67 -6.96
N GLU A 209 16.58 2.78 -7.63
CA GLU A 209 15.86 3.20 -8.84
C GLU A 209 16.06 2.25 -10.01
N HIS A 210 17.25 1.69 -10.15
CA HIS A 210 17.52 0.68 -11.16
C HIS A 210 16.67 -0.57 -10.91
N ASP A 211 16.67 -1.09 -9.69
CA ASP A 211 15.93 -2.29 -9.30
C ASP A 211 14.42 -2.09 -9.47
N GLU A 212 13.89 -0.93 -9.09
CA GLU A 212 12.48 -0.60 -9.32
C GLU A 212 12.13 -0.53 -10.81
N ARG A 213 12.97 0.13 -11.65
CA ARG A 213 12.69 0.24 -13.10
C ARG A 213 12.76 -1.11 -13.81
N THR A 214 13.61 -2.01 -13.33
CA THR A 214 13.77 -3.36 -13.88
C THR A 214 12.93 -4.42 -13.15
N GLY A 215 12.15 -3.98 -12.17
CA GLY A 215 11.31 -4.83 -11.34
C GLY A 215 10.08 -5.39 -12.05
N MET A 216 9.20 -5.99 -11.28
CA MET A 216 7.95 -6.55 -11.81
C MET A 216 7.07 -5.46 -12.41
N SER A 217 6.27 -5.79 -13.44
CA SER A 217 5.38 -4.81 -14.06
C SER A 217 4.24 -4.37 -13.13
N ALA A 218 3.78 -3.12 -13.30
CA ALA A 218 2.61 -2.60 -12.60
C ALA A 218 1.35 -3.44 -12.87
N GLN A 219 1.22 -3.98 -14.07
CA GLN A 219 0.11 -4.85 -14.46
C GLN A 219 0.12 -6.15 -13.66
N PHE A 220 1.27 -6.83 -13.57
CA PHE A 220 1.41 -8.03 -12.73
C PHE A 220 1.07 -7.73 -11.27
N ALA A 221 1.59 -6.62 -10.74
CA ALA A 221 1.32 -6.21 -9.37
C ALA A 221 -0.17 -5.94 -9.13
N GLY A 222 -0.84 -5.22 -10.03
CA GLY A 222 -2.28 -4.97 -9.95
C GLY A 222 -3.12 -6.25 -9.99
N GLN A 223 -2.80 -7.17 -10.90
CA GLN A 223 -3.45 -8.48 -10.98
C GLN A 223 -3.23 -9.31 -9.71
N PHE A 224 -2.03 -9.25 -9.13
CA PHE A 224 -1.72 -9.93 -7.86
C PHE A 224 -2.58 -9.36 -6.73
N VAL A 225 -2.68 -8.03 -6.60
CA VAL A 225 -3.50 -7.34 -5.59
C VAL A 225 -4.97 -7.74 -5.76
N ALA A 226 -5.52 -7.62 -6.97
CA ALA A 226 -6.91 -7.97 -7.25
C ALA A 226 -7.20 -9.43 -6.93
N ARG A 227 -6.30 -10.36 -7.30
CA ARG A 227 -6.45 -11.78 -6.95
C ARG A 227 -6.49 -12.00 -5.44
N ARG A 228 -5.64 -11.31 -4.66
CA ARG A 228 -5.64 -11.44 -3.19
C ARG A 228 -6.87 -10.80 -2.57
N ALA A 229 -7.34 -9.71 -3.13
CA ALA A 229 -8.56 -9.04 -2.70
C ALA A 229 -9.82 -9.90 -2.94
N THR A 230 -9.85 -10.72 -4.00
CA THR A 230 -11.03 -11.54 -4.37
C THR A 230 -10.90 -13.02 -4.01
N GLN A 231 -9.75 -13.49 -3.56
CA GLN A 231 -9.51 -14.91 -3.23
C GLN A 231 -10.35 -15.35 -2.02
N LYS A 232 -10.93 -16.56 -2.06
CA LYS A 232 -11.79 -17.08 -0.99
C LYS A 232 -11.13 -17.10 0.41
N HIS A 233 -9.86 -17.46 0.49
CA HIS A 233 -9.08 -17.50 1.73
C HIS A 233 -7.71 -16.84 1.51
N PRO A 234 -7.60 -15.51 1.64
CA PRO A 234 -6.33 -14.85 1.47
C PRO A 234 -5.41 -15.14 2.67
N LYS A 235 -4.12 -15.31 2.39
CA LYS A 235 -3.13 -15.33 3.46
C LYS A 235 -3.06 -13.95 4.10
N LEU A 236 -2.90 -13.91 5.42
CA LEU A 236 -2.74 -12.66 6.17
C LEU A 236 -1.55 -11.83 5.67
N ILE A 237 -0.44 -12.47 5.33
CA ILE A 237 0.75 -11.81 4.74
C ILE A 237 1.05 -12.46 3.40
N CYS A 238 1.18 -11.64 2.37
CA CYS A 238 1.54 -12.04 1.01
C CYS A 238 2.74 -11.23 0.52
N THR A 239 3.89 -11.86 0.34
CA THR A 239 5.03 -11.23 -0.35
C THR A 239 4.86 -11.40 -1.86
N MET A 240 5.00 -10.30 -2.60
CA MET A 240 4.91 -10.29 -4.05
C MET A 240 6.29 -10.52 -4.66
N GLY A 241 6.39 -11.55 -5.52
CA GLY A 241 7.64 -11.98 -6.15
C GLY A 241 8.36 -13.08 -5.36
N ARG A 242 8.75 -14.17 -6.08
CA ARG A 242 9.40 -15.35 -5.47
C ARG A 242 10.75 -15.03 -4.84
N LYS A 243 11.56 -14.19 -5.50
CA LYS A 243 12.85 -13.69 -4.99
C LYS A 243 12.66 -13.02 -3.62
N TYR A 244 11.70 -12.12 -3.51
CA TYR A 244 11.42 -11.37 -2.28
C TYR A 244 10.81 -12.23 -1.18
N ALA A 245 10.00 -13.22 -1.54
CA ALA A 245 9.45 -14.18 -0.57
C ALA A 245 10.57 -14.99 0.09
N LEU A 246 11.57 -15.43 -0.68
CA LEU A 246 12.76 -16.08 -0.15
C LEU A 246 13.57 -15.13 0.74
N PHE A 247 13.78 -13.89 0.31
CA PHE A 247 14.49 -12.88 1.10
C PHE A 247 13.82 -12.64 2.46
N VAL A 248 12.51 -12.38 2.47
CA VAL A 248 11.74 -12.18 3.70
C VAL A 248 11.78 -13.42 4.61
N PHE A 249 11.78 -14.62 4.03
CA PHE A 249 11.94 -15.87 4.79
C PHE A 249 13.32 -15.96 5.44
N LEU A 250 14.38 -15.70 4.68
CA LEU A 250 15.76 -15.73 5.19
C LEU A 250 15.97 -14.73 6.34
N MET A 251 15.38 -13.53 6.23
CA MET A 251 15.44 -12.51 7.29
C MET A 251 14.83 -12.95 8.63
N ARG A 252 13.97 -13.97 8.63
CA ARG A 252 13.38 -14.51 9.87
C ARG A 252 14.30 -15.45 10.61
N ILE A 253 15.24 -16.08 9.91
CA ILE A 253 16.12 -17.13 10.45
C ILE A 253 17.56 -16.67 10.58
N LEU A 254 17.98 -15.66 9.83
CA LEU A 254 19.34 -15.14 9.90
C LEU A 254 19.49 -14.13 11.06
N PRO A 255 20.61 -14.17 11.79
CA PRO A 255 20.96 -13.14 12.77
C PRO A 255 20.99 -11.76 12.11
N THR A 256 20.45 -10.74 12.80
CA THR A 256 20.34 -9.36 12.28
C THR A 256 21.67 -8.80 11.78
N ARG A 257 22.80 -9.16 12.40
CA ARG A 257 24.13 -8.72 11.96
C ARG A 257 24.49 -9.23 10.56
N LEU A 258 24.09 -10.46 10.20
CA LEU A 258 24.33 -11.01 8.86
C LEU A 258 23.40 -10.41 7.82
N SER A 259 22.19 -10.03 8.20
CA SER A 259 21.24 -9.41 7.30
C SER A 259 21.61 -7.98 6.92
N LEU A 260 22.32 -7.25 7.80
CA LEU A 260 22.75 -5.85 7.55
C LEU A 260 24.02 -5.73 6.70
N ILE A 261 24.80 -6.82 6.54
CA ILE A 261 26.03 -6.81 5.74
C ILE A 261 25.73 -6.81 4.23
N HIS A 262 24.55 -7.29 3.84
CA HIS A 262 24.17 -7.49 2.43
C HIS A 262 23.13 -6.48 1.92
N ILE A 263 22.83 -5.41 2.69
CA ILE A 263 22.02 -4.26 2.34
C ILE A 263 22.96 -3.05 2.18
#